data_e8182d230936a291de8fb901dc812389
#
_entry.id   e8182d230936a291de8fb901dc812389
#
_cell.length_a   1.000
_cell.length_b   1.000
_cell.length_c   1.000
_cell.angle_alpha   90.00
_cell.angle_beta   90.00
_cell.angle_gamma   90.00
#
_symmetry.space_group_name_H-M   'P 1'
#
loop_
_entity.id
_entity.type
_entity.pdbx_description
1 polymer ?
#
loop_
_entity_poly.entity_id
_entity_poly.type
_entity_poly.pdbx_seq_one_letter_code
_entity_poly.pdbx_strand_id
1 'polypeptide(L)'
;MFDSDRLGRLAATSAAGFTTADPFPHAVIDDFLRPDSAAELARVFPRPDDPIAWDHFGARGLEMKMGSSHEERFPAPLRNAVHDLNSGMFVRFLERLTGIDHLLPDPHLVGGGLHLSRAGDHLGIHADFNWHEKLEAHRRLNLLIYLTPDWRPEYGGELELWDTRTEAMRQRIEPLFNRAVIFTTRSDTFHGHPNPWAAPEPVLRQSIAMYYYTTTRPAEEIHAPHNTRYKGYHF
;
A
#
# COMPACT_ATOMS: atom_id res chain seq x y z
N MET A 1 8.99 -8.44 -14.14
CA MET A 1 8.08 -8.62 -13.00
C MET A 1 6.66 -8.94 -13.46
N PHE A 2 6.09 -8.22 -14.39
CA PHE A 2 4.80 -8.47 -15.02
C PHE A 2 4.94 -8.75 -16.51
N ASP A 3 3.90 -9.33 -17.11
CA ASP A 3 3.66 -9.25 -18.54
C ASP A 3 2.39 -8.43 -18.82
N SER A 4 2.32 -7.80 -20.01
CA SER A 4 1.21 -6.92 -20.41
C SER A 4 -0.12 -7.67 -20.48
N ASP A 5 -0.10 -8.94 -20.93
CA ASP A 5 -1.30 -9.75 -21.11
C ASP A 5 -1.88 -10.15 -19.74
N ARG A 6 -1.00 -10.48 -18.77
CA ARG A 6 -1.42 -10.75 -17.40
C ARG A 6 -2.08 -9.53 -16.77
N LEU A 7 -1.45 -8.36 -16.85
CA LEU A 7 -2.04 -7.12 -16.34
C LEU A 7 -3.37 -6.80 -17.02
N GLY A 8 -3.47 -7.01 -18.33
CA GLY A 8 -4.72 -6.85 -19.06
C GLY A 8 -5.84 -7.77 -18.55
N ARG A 9 -5.54 -9.05 -18.31
CA ARG A 9 -6.50 -10.00 -17.73
C ARG A 9 -6.90 -9.63 -16.31
N LEU A 10 -5.95 -9.28 -15.45
CA LEU A 10 -6.22 -8.86 -14.07
C LEU A 10 -7.15 -7.64 -14.03
N ALA A 11 -6.90 -6.63 -14.86
CA ALA A 11 -7.78 -5.48 -14.95
C ALA A 11 -9.20 -5.89 -15.38
N ALA A 12 -9.33 -6.69 -16.44
CA ALA A 12 -10.64 -7.11 -16.96
C ALA A 12 -11.46 -7.92 -15.95
N THR A 13 -10.81 -8.78 -15.15
CA THR A 13 -11.51 -9.63 -14.18
C THR A 13 -11.86 -8.89 -12.88
N SER A 14 -11.09 -7.87 -12.50
CA SER A 14 -11.22 -7.22 -11.19
C SER A 14 -11.94 -5.85 -11.25
N ALA A 15 -12.02 -5.21 -12.42
CA ALA A 15 -12.58 -3.85 -12.55
C ALA A 15 -14.03 -3.73 -12.09
N ALA A 16 -14.88 -4.69 -12.45
CA ALA A 16 -16.30 -4.67 -12.07
C ALA A 16 -16.51 -4.75 -10.54
N GLY A 17 -15.67 -5.53 -9.85
CA GLY A 17 -15.71 -5.67 -8.40
C GLY A 17 -15.06 -4.48 -7.67
N PHE A 18 -14.08 -3.83 -8.29
CA PHE A 18 -13.31 -2.74 -7.67
C PHE A 18 -14.23 -1.59 -7.23
N THR A 19 -15.03 -1.05 -8.14
CA THR A 19 -15.86 0.14 -7.89
C THR A 19 -17.01 -0.08 -6.92
N THR A 20 -17.44 -1.33 -6.76
CA THR A 20 -18.58 -1.72 -5.90
C THR A 20 -18.16 -2.34 -4.57
N ALA A 21 -16.87 -2.46 -4.34
CA ALA A 21 -16.34 -3.05 -3.11
C ALA A 21 -16.66 -2.22 -1.86
N ASP A 22 -17.03 -2.91 -0.77
CA ASP A 22 -17.36 -2.31 0.52
C ASP A 22 -16.14 -2.41 1.45
N PRO A 23 -15.75 -1.34 2.19
CA PRO A 23 -16.47 -0.07 2.44
C PRO A 23 -16.16 1.06 1.43
N PHE A 24 -15.18 0.90 0.58
CA PHE A 24 -14.80 1.81 -0.50
C PHE A 24 -14.11 1.02 -1.62
N PRO A 25 -13.98 1.59 -2.84
CA PRO A 25 -13.41 0.87 -3.97
C PRO A 25 -12.05 0.27 -3.66
N HIS A 26 -11.94 -1.06 -3.78
CA HIS A 26 -10.71 -1.79 -3.60
C HIS A 26 -10.70 -3.12 -4.37
N ALA A 27 -9.50 -3.67 -4.59
CA ALA A 27 -9.29 -5.02 -5.11
C ALA A 27 -8.22 -5.74 -4.30
N VAL A 28 -8.45 -7.04 -4.07
CA VAL A 28 -7.47 -7.97 -3.50
C VAL A 28 -7.10 -8.97 -4.59
N ILE A 29 -5.83 -9.08 -4.92
CA ILE A 29 -5.34 -9.88 -6.04
C ILE A 29 -4.24 -10.80 -5.53
N ASP A 30 -4.53 -12.10 -5.50
CA ASP A 30 -3.54 -13.12 -5.17
C ASP A 30 -2.63 -13.43 -6.37
N ASP A 31 -1.45 -13.98 -6.08
CA ASP A 31 -0.44 -14.30 -7.10
C ASP A 31 -0.15 -13.14 -8.04
N PHE A 32 -0.05 -11.93 -7.49
CA PHE A 32 0.00 -10.70 -8.25
C PHE A 32 1.23 -10.59 -9.15
N LEU A 33 2.41 -10.85 -8.60
CA LEU A 33 3.67 -10.90 -9.32
C LEU A 33 3.90 -12.30 -9.91
N ARG A 34 4.79 -12.40 -10.90
CA ARG A 34 5.29 -13.71 -11.29
C ARG A 34 5.94 -14.40 -10.08
N PRO A 35 5.70 -15.72 -9.88
CA PRO A 35 6.19 -16.40 -8.68
C PRO A 35 7.69 -16.23 -8.42
N ASP A 36 8.52 -16.36 -9.48
CA ASP A 36 9.98 -16.19 -9.38
C ASP A 36 10.36 -14.78 -8.95
N SER A 37 9.66 -13.77 -9.47
CA SER A 37 9.88 -12.36 -9.08
C SER A 37 9.49 -12.11 -7.63
N ALA A 38 8.33 -12.61 -7.19
CA ALA A 38 7.90 -12.46 -5.80
C ALA A 38 8.89 -13.12 -4.82
N ALA A 39 9.35 -14.34 -5.14
CA ALA A 39 10.33 -15.07 -4.33
C ALA A 39 11.68 -14.33 -4.27
N GLU A 40 12.13 -13.77 -5.40
CA GLU A 40 13.35 -12.97 -5.42
C GLU A 40 13.24 -11.71 -4.56
N LEU A 41 12.14 -10.96 -4.69
CA LEU A 41 11.90 -9.74 -3.90
C LEU A 41 11.88 -10.03 -2.40
N ALA A 42 11.17 -11.10 -1.98
CA ALA A 42 11.15 -11.51 -0.57
C ALA A 42 12.54 -11.89 -0.04
N ARG A 43 13.30 -12.63 -0.84
CA ARG A 43 14.65 -13.08 -0.47
C ARG A 43 15.64 -11.93 -0.29
N VAL A 44 15.54 -10.87 -1.10
CA VAL A 44 16.44 -9.71 -1.03
C VAL A 44 15.86 -8.56 -0.21
N PHE A 45 14.71 -8.76 0.43
CA PHE A 45 14.07 -7.70 1.21
C PHE A 45 14.99 -7.32 2.39
N PRO A 46 15.31 -6.02 2.57
CA PRO A 46 16.24 -5.59 3.58
C PRO A 46 15.75 -5.87 5.00
N ARG A 47 16.69 -6.16 5.88
CA ARG A 47 16.44 -6.34 7.30
C ARG A 47 16.57 -5.01 8.07
N PRO A 48 16.11 -4.94 9.34
CA PRO A 48 16.17 -3.70 10.14
C PRO A 48 17.55 -3.08 10.25
N ASP A 49 18.61 -3.89 10.24
CA ASP A 49 19.99 -3.44 10.42
C ASP A 49 20.72 -3.16 9.08
N ASP A 50 20.06 -3.40 7.96
CA ASP A 50 20.65 -3.13 6.65
C ASP A 50 20.72 -1.61 6.37
N PRO A 51 21.78 -1.11 5.70
CA PRO A 51 22.04 0.31 5.53
C PRO A 51 21.22 0.95 4.39
N ILE A 52 19.91 0.73 4.37
CA ILE A 52 19.02 1.29 3.35
C ILE A 52 18.35 2.61 3.77
N ALA A 53 18.76 3.22 4.89
CA ALA A 53 18.14 4.39 5.49
C ALA A 53 16.65 4.14 5.85
N TRP A 54 16.45 3.34 6.88
CA TRP A 54 15.13 3.15 7.46
C TRP A 54 14.68 4.39 8.24
N ASP A 55 13.51 4.90 7.89
CA ASP A 55 12.75 5.82 8.72
C ASP A 55 11.96 5.02 9.76
N HIS A 56 12.04 5.46 11.01
CA HIS A 56 11.27 4.87 12.10
C HIS A 56 10.03 5.72 12.37
N PHE A 57 8.86 5.17 12.07
CA PHE A 57 7.61 5.83 12.35
C PHE A 57 7.13 5.44 13.75
N GLY A 58 6.87 6.44 14.59
CA GLY A 58 6.44 6.25 15.98
C GLY A 58 5.56 7.40 16.43
N ALA A 59 4.34 7.51 15.89
CA ALA A 59 3.42 8.58 16.24
C ALA A 59 2.58 8.21 17.48
N ARG A 60 3.00 8.67 18.65
CA ARG A 60 2.20 8.65 19.91
C ARG A 60 1.52 7.31 20.24
N GLY A 61 2.15 6.19 19.92
CA GLY A 61 1.57 4.84 20.12
C GLY A 61 0.49 4.46 19.10
N LEU A 62 0.30 5.26 18.05
CA LEU A 62 -0.65 4.98 16.97
C LEU A 62 0.01 4.30 15.77
N GLU A 63 1.32 4.40 15.69
CA GLU A 63 2.10 3.84 14.61
C GLU A 63 3.45 3.40 15.17
N MET A 64 3.81 2.17 14.86
CA MET A 64 5.17 1.63 14.99
C MET A 64 5.44 0.81 13.74
N LYS A 65 6.33 1.27 12.91
CA LYS A 65 6.82 0.56 11.72
C LYS A 65 8.10 1.19 11.21
N MET A 66 8.76 0.50 10.29
CA MET A 66 9.88 1.04 9.53
C MET A 66 9.47 1.22 8.08
N GLY A 67 9.99 2.27 7.43
CA GLY A 67 9.81 2.50 6.01
C GLY A 67 11.08 3.06 5.38
N SER A 68 11.22 2.89 4.07
CA SER A 68 12.30 3.53 3.32
C SER A 68 11.81 3.95 1.94
N SER A 69 12.04 5.21 1.61
CA SER A 69 11.79 5.80 0.28
C SER A 69 13.08 6.02 -0.53
N HIS A 70 14.23 5.59 0.00
CA HIS A 70 15.55 5.77 -0.59
C HIS A 70 15.85 4.68 -1.61
N GLU A 71 15.19 4.73 -2.78
CA GLU A 71 15.30 3.69 -3.81
C GLU A 71 16.75 3.46 -4.31
N GLU A 72 17.59 4.50 -4.26
CA GLU A 72 19.01 4.40 -4.61
C GLU A 72 19.80 3.46 -3.71
N ARG A 73 19.26 3.15 -2.51
CA ARG A 73 19.85 2.22 -1.54
C ARG A 73 19.20 0.83 -1.55
N PHE A 74 18.13 0.66 -2.31
CA PHE A 74 17.46 -0.63 -2.38
C PHE A 74 18.32 -1.65 -3.14
N PRO A 75 18.28 -2.93 -2.75
CA PRO A 75 18.75 -4.02 -3.60
C PRO A 75 18.17 -3.91 -5.02
N ALA A 76 18.98 -4.20 -6.03
CA ALA A 76 18.61 -3.98 -7.43
C ALA A 76 17.24 -4.60 -7.83
N PRO A 77 16.86 -5.82 -7.39
CA PRO A 77 15.55 -6.36 -7.72
C PRO A 77 14.40 -5.50 -7.17
N LEU A 78 14.50 -4.99 -5.93
CA LEU A 78 13.47 -4.14 -5.31
C LEU A 78 13.40 -2.76 -5.98
N ARG A 79 14.54 -2.15 -6.30
CA ARG A 79 14.58 -0.90 -7.07
C ARG A 79 13.93 -1.07 -8.44
N ASN A 80 14.24 -2.14 -9.15
CA ASN A 80 13.63 -2.44 -10.44
C ASN A 80 12.12 -2.66 -10.30
N ALA A 81 11.66 -3.30 -9.22
CA ALA A 81 10.25 -3.48 -8.93
C ALA A 81 9.53 -2.13 -8.75
N VAL A 82 10.12 -1.19 -8.02
CA VAL A 82 9.59 0.17 -7.86
C VAL A 82 9.50 0.89 -9.22
N HIS A 83 10.53 0.78 -10.07
CA HIS A 83 10.51 1.36 -11.41
C HIS A 83 9.42 0.73 -12.29
N ASP A 84 9.26 -0.59 -12.25
CA ASP A 84 8.20 -1.29 -12.99
C ASP A 84 6.80 -0.82 -12.53
N LEU A 85 6.59 -0.65 -11.22
CA LEU A 85 5.34 -0.15 -10.63
C LEU A 85 5.06 1.32 -10.96
N ASN A 86 6.09 2.12 -11.20
CA ASN A 86 5.97 3.51 -11.68
C ASN A 86 5.92 3.61 -13.24
N SER A 87 6.02 2.49 -13.95
CA SER A 87 6.03 2.50 -15.41
C SER A 87 4.67 2.86 -16.01
N GLY A 88 4.68 3.45 -17.23
CA GLY A 88 3.46 3.74 -17.97
C GLY A 88 2.62 2.49 -18.31
N MET A 89 3.23 1.29 -18.38
CA MET A 89 2.49 0.04 -18.54
C MET A 89 1.65 -0.25 -17.29
N PHE A 90 2.25 -0.09 -16.11
CA PHE A 90 1.56 -0.34 -14.85
C PHE A 90 0.50 0.72 -14.54
N VAL A 91 0.80 1.99 -14.82
CA VAL A 91 -0.19 3.09 -14.70
C VAL A 91 -1.43 2.79 -15.55
N ARG A 92 -1.28 2.40 -16.81
CA ARG A 92 -2.41 2.01 -17.66
C ARG A 92 -3.20 0.80 -17.13
N PHE A 93 -2.53 -0.13 -16.47
CA PHE A 93 -3.23 -1.22 -15.76
C PHE A 93 -4.13 -0.67 -14.65
N LEU A 94 -3.60 0.24 -13.80
CA LEU A 94 -4.36 0.86 -12.73
C LEU A 94 -5.54 1.67 -13.26
N GLU A 95 -5.36 2.46 -14.31
CA GLU A 95 -6.43 3.23 -14.94
C GLU A 95 -7.58 2.32 -15.43
N ARG A 96 -7.24 1.20 -16.08
CA ARG A 96 -8.24 0.21 -16.52
C ARG A 96 -8.93 -0.51 -15.37
N LEU A 97 -8.21 -0.83 -14.31
CA LEU A 97 -8.76 -1.50 -13.13
C LEU A 97 -9.72 -0.60 -12.36
N THR A 98 -9.34 0.66 -12.19
CA THR A 98 -10.00 1.58 -11.26
C THR A 98 -10.99 2.53 -11.91
N GLY A 99 -10.87 2.75 -13.23
CA GLY A 99 -11.62 3.79 -13.95
C GLY A 99 -11.15 5.21 -13.61
N ILE A 100 -10.00 5.37 -12.97
CA ILE A 100 -9.42 6.68 -12.67
C ILE A 100 -8.39 7.00 -13.75
N ASP A 101 -8.70 7.95 -14.60
CA ASP A 101 -7.80 8.39 -15.67
C ASP A 101 -6.73 9.37 -15.19
N HIS A 102 -5.66 9.52 -15.99
CA HIS A 102 -4.57 10.48 -15.78
C HIS A 102 -3.81 10.26 -14.48
N LEU A 103 -3.61 9.00 -14.08
CA LEU A 103 -2.84 8.65 -12.91
C LEU A 103 -1.36 9.01 -13.10
N LEU A 104 -0.80 9.65 -12.11
CA LEU A 104 0.61 9.99 -11.97
C LEU A 104 1.27 9.05 -10.96
N PRO A 105 2.35 8.36 -11.31
CA PRO A 105 3.17 7.62 -10.35
C PRO A 105 3.96 8.59 -9.45
N ASP A 106 4.42 8.12 -8.30
CA ASP A 106 5.27 8.90 -7.40
C ASP A 106 6.75 8.52 -7.55
N PRO A 107 7.55 9.32 -8.25
CA PRO A 107 8.99 9.10 -8.34
C PRO A 107 9.74 9.49 -7.05
N HIS A 108 9.08 10.11 -6.09
CA HIS A 108 9.67 10.53 -4.82
C HIS A 108 9.38 9.56 -3.67
N LEU A 109 8.50 8.58 -3.88
CA LEU A 109 8.07 7.60 -2.89
C LEU A 109 7.66 8.23 -1.54
N VAL A 110 6.98 9.40 -1.56
CA VAL A 110 6.59 10.10 -0.33
C VAL A 110 5.65 9.23 0.51
N GLY A 111 6.17 8.73 1.66
CA GLY A 111 5.48 7.80 2.53
C GLY A 111 5.32 6.37 1.98
N GLY A 112 5.78 6.14 0.75
CA GLY A 112 5.80 4.84 0.07
C GLY A 112 7.18 4.17 0.10
N GLY A 113 7.38 3.19 -0.78
CA GLY A 113 8.61 2.40 -0.89
C GLY A 113 8.54 1.09 -0.13
N LEU A 114 9.57 0.75 0.62
CA LEU A 114 9.61 -0.49 1.42
C LEU A 114 9.05 -0.23 2.82
N HIS A 115 8.15 -1.09 3.28
CA HIS A 115 7.62 -1.07 4.62
C HIS A 115 7.95 -2.38 5.34
N LEU A 116 8.36 -2.26 6.60
CA LEU A 116 8.76 -3.36 7.45
C LEU A 116 8.12 -3.22 8.84
N SER A 117 7.57 -4.32 9.38
CA SER A 117 7.14 -4.38 10.78
C SER A 117 7.78 -5.55 11.49
N ARG A 118 8.24 -5.32 12.71
CA ARG A 118 8.76 -6.30 13.67
C ARG A 118 7.68 -6.68 14.67
N ALA A 119 7.94 -7.68 15.50
CA ALA A 119 7.05 -8.03 16.60
C ALA A 119 6.72 -6.80 17.45
N GLY A 120 5.42 -6.55 17.66
CA GLY A 120 4.88 -5.40 18.36
C GLY A 120 4.52 -4.20 17.46
N ASP A 121 5.04 -4.14 16.24
CA ASP A 121 4.77 -3.04 15.32
C ASP A 121 3.32 -3.09 14.80
N HIS A 122 2.71 -1.92 14.63
CA HIS A 122 1.34 -1.76 14.18
C HIS A 122 1.14 -0.41 13.49
N LEU A 123 0.00 -0.25 12.85
CA LEU A 123 -0.43 1.02 12.24
C LEU A 123 -1.92 1.23 12.57
N GLY A 124 -2.20 2.21 13.42
CA GLY A 124 -3.56 2.57 13.81
C GLY A 124 -4.46 2.89 12.62
N ILE A 125 -5.76 2.82 12.84
CA ILE A 125 -6.74 3.14 11.80
C ILE A 125 -6.67 4.63 11.47
N HIS A 126 -6.43 4.95 10.19
CA HIS A 126 -6.18 6.30 9.70
C HIS A 126 -6.71 6.51 8.29
N ALA A 127 -6.91 7.76 7.94
CA ALA A 127 -6.96 8.23 6.55
C ALA A 127 -5.61 8.86 6.20
N ASP A 128 -5.12 8.56 5.01
CA ASP A 128 -3.83 9.05 4.54
C ASP A 128 -3.81 10.56 4.30
N PHE A 129 -2.59 11.15 4.21
CA PHE A 129 -2.44 12.48 3.63
C PHE A 129 -3.03 12.50 2.22
N ASN A 130 -3.65 13.62 1.84
CA ASN A 130 -4.43 13.72 0.59
C ASN A 130 -3.73 14.52 -0.53
N TRP A 131 -2.60 15.17 -0.25
CA TRP A 131 -1.92 16.08 -1.16
C TRP A 131 -0.41 15.83 -1.21
N HIS A 132 0.13 15.76 -2.42
CA HIS A 132 1.57 15.62 -2.66
C HIS A 132 2.17 16.95 -3.07
N GLU A 133 2.97 17.57 -2.19
CA GLU A 133 3.52 18.93 -2.39
C GLU A 133 4.36 19.08 -3.66
N LYS A 134 5.26 18.14 -3.95
CA LYS A 134 6.15 18.24 -5.11
C LYS A 134 5.46 17.98 -6.45
N LEU A 135 4.45 17.12 -6.47
CA LEU A 135 3.67 16.82 -7.66
C LEU A 135 2.49 17.77 -7.85
N GLU A 136 2.17 18.56 -6.82
CA GLU A 136 0.96 19.40 -6.78
C GLU A 136 -0.29 18.60 -7.18
N ALA A 137 -0.46 17.42 -6.57
CA ALA A 137 -1.44 16.42 -6.97
C ALA A 137 -2.16 15.77 -5.80
N HIS A 138 -3.41 15.37 -6.05
CA HIS A 138 -4.25 14.64 -5.10
C HIS A 138 -3.90 13.17 -5.07
N ARG A 139 -3.71 12.60 -3.88
CA ARG A 139 -3.54 11.15 -3.70
C ARG A 139 -4.83 10.42 -4.03
N ARG A 140 -4.77 9.42 -4.93
CA ARG A 140 -5.93 8.71 -5.46
C ARG A 140 -5.96 7.23 -5.12
N LEU A 141 -4.81 6.57 -5.17
CA LEU A 141 -4.71 5.12 -4.97
C LEU A 141 -3.53 4.76 -4.09
N ASN A 142 -3.75 3.72 -3.29
CA ASN A 142 -2.70 2.93 -2.68
C ASN A 142 -2.61 1.56 -3.34
N LEU A 143 -1.39 1.09 -3.50
CA LEU A 143 -1.06 -0.29 -3.82
C LEU A 143 -0.16 -0.81 -2.69
N LEU A 144 -0.54 -1.92 -2.08
CA LEU A 144 0.30 -2.68 -1.14
C LEU A 144 0.57 -4.06 -1.75
N ILE A 145 1.83 -4.49 -1.76
CA ILE A 145 2.23 -5.85 -2.17
C ILE A 145 2.91 -6.51 -0.98
N TYR A 146 2.34 -7.59 -0.47
CA TYR A 146 2.88 -8.33 0.67
C TYR A 146 3.89 -9.36 0.23
N LEU A 147 5.01 -9.42 0.92
CA LEU A 147 6.15 -10.26 0.57
C LEU A 147 6.64 -11.17 1.71
N THR A 148 5.88 -11.25 2.81
CA THR A 148 6.20 -12.18 3.92
C THR A 148 5.80 -13.60 3.52
N PRO A 149 6.74 -14.55 3.38
CA PRO A 149 6.39 -15.95 3.14
C PRO A 149 5.69 -16.56 4.35
N ASP A 150 4.88 -17.60 4.12
CA ASP A 150 4.30 -18.48 5.14
C ASP A 150 3.57 -17.73 6.28
N TRP A 151 2.87 -16.64 5.92
CA TRP A 151 2.04 -15.92 6.88
C TRP A 151 1.02 -16.87 7.54
N ARG A 152 0.74 -16.65 8.81
CA ARG A 152 -0.22 -17.42 9.59
C ARG A 152 -1.15 -16.48 10.36
N PRO A 153 -2.41 -16.87 10.61
CA PRO A 153 -3.38 -16.03 11.34
C PRO A 153 -2.88 -15.53 12.70
N GLU A 154 -2.10 -16.34 13.42
CA GLU A 154 -1.53 -15.97 14.71
C GLU A 154 -0.47 -14.86 14.64
N TYR A 155 0.03 -14.52 13.43
CA TYR A 155 0.98 -13.42 13.25
C TYR A 155 0.33 -12.04 13.24
N GLY A 156 -1.00 -11.98 13.00
CA GLY A 156 -1.69 -10.70 12.90
C GLY A 156 -1.24 -9.85 11.71
N GLY A 157 -1.34 -8.55 11.85
CA GLY A 157 -0.90 -7.59 10.82
C GLY A 157 -1.79 -7.51 9.59
N GLU A 158 -3.02 -8.02 9.68
CA GLU A 158 -4.03 -7.91 8.62
C GLU A 158 -4.37 -6.45 8.37
N LEU A 159 -4.61 -6.11 7.10
CA LEU A 159 -5.13 -4.81 6.72
C LEU A 159 -6.63 -4.76 7.01
N GLU A 160 -7.04 -3.77 7.79
CA GLU A 160 -8.45 -3.50 8.04
C GLU A 160 -8.92 -2.30 7.21
N LEU A 161 -10.07 -2.44 6.55
CA LEU A 161 -10.78 -1.36 5.87
C LEU A 161 -12.06 -1.06 6.66
N TRP A 162 -12.28 0.24 6.95
CA TRP A 162 -13.33 0.71 7.84
C TRP A 162 -14.35 1.59 7.13
N ASP A 163 -15.62 1.38 7.39
CA ASP A 163 -16.68 2.32 6.98
C ASP A 163 -16.72 3.50 7.96
N THR A 164 -16.43 4.68 7.44
CA THR A 164 -16.40 5.92 8.22
C THR A 164 -17.74 6.33 8.76
N ARG A 165 -18.82 6.04 8.04
CA ARG A 165 -20.20 6.44 8.43
C ARG A 165 -20.72 5.62 9.60
N THR A 166 -20.39 4.32 9.60
CA THR A 166 -20.82 3.40 10.66
C THR A 166 -19.74 3.17 11.72
N GLU A 167 -18.54 3.71 11.49
CA GLU A 167 -17.37 3.53 12.34
C GLU A 167 -17.00 2.06 12.61
N ALA A 168 -17.30 1.20 11.66
CA ALA A 168 -17.13 -0.24 11.78
C ALA A 168 -16.06 -0.77 10.80
N MET A 169 -15.29 -1.74 11.27
CA MET A 169 -14.44 -2.56 10.40
C MET A 169 -15.34 -3.41 9.49
N ARG A 170 -15.12 -3.31 8.18
CA ARG A 170 -15.90 -4.00 7.16
C ARG A 170 -15.13 -5.13 6.49
N GLN A 171 -13.83 -4.93 6.28
CA GLN A 171 -12.96 -5.92 5.65
C GLN A 171 -11.70 -6.10 6.47
N ARG A 172 -11.27 -7.37 6.60
CA ARG A 172 -9.98 -7.74 7.14
C ARG A 172 -9.25 -8.58 6.10
N ILE A 173 -8.12 -8.07 5.62
CA ILE A 173 -7.36 -8.65 4.51
C ILE A 173 -6.04 -9.17 5.05
N GLU A 174 -5.85 -10.47 4.94
CA GLU A 174 -4.63 -11.17 5.33
C GLU A 174 -3.46 -10.76 4.45
N PRO A 175 -2.27 -10.46 5.01
CA PRO A 175 -1.09 -10.07 4.24
C PRO A 175 -0.37 -11.29 3.65
N LEU A 176 -1.08 -12.10 2.85
CA LEU A 176 -0.54 -13.30 2.24
C LEU A 176 0.59 -12.98 1.27
N PHE A 177 1.56 -13.87 1.20
CA PHE A 177 2.67 -13.75 0.26
C PHE A 177 2.18 -13.57 -1.18
N ASN A 178 2.75 -12.58 -1.88
CA ASN A 178 2.41 -12.22 -3.26
C ASN A 178 0.96 -11.75 -3.47
N ARG A 179 0.28 -11.31 -2.41
CA ARG A 179 -1.03 -10.64 -2.49
C ARG A 179 -0.82 -9.15 -2.68
N ALA A 180 -1.55 -8.57 -3.64
CA ALA A 180 -1.65 -7.13 -3.80
C ALA A 180 -3.02 -6.64 -3.33
N VAL A 181 -3.04 -5.48 -2.66
CA VAL A 181 -4.27 -4.74 -2.33
C VAL A 181 -4.17 -3.37 -2.96
N ILE A 182 -5.16 -3.03 -3.78
CA ILE A 182 -5.28 -1.73 -4.44
C ILE A 182 -6.57 -1.08 -3.95
N PHE A 183 -6.50 0.13 -3.44
CA PHE A 183 -7.69 0.83 -2.92
C PHE A 183 -7.62 2.34 -3.14
N THR A 184 -8.82 2.94 -3.27
CA THR A 184 -8.94 4.40 -3.41
C THR A 184 -8.63 5.10 -2.10
N THR A 185 -8.03 6.28 -2.20
CA THR A 185 -7.76 7.14 -1.05
C THR A 185 -8.53 8.44 -1.13
N ARG A 186 -9.25 8.75 -0.05
CA ARG A 186 -9.96 10.00 0.21
C ARG A 186 -9.75 10.35 1.67
N SER A 187 -10.18 11.55 2.06
CA SER A 187 -10.08 12.00 3.47
C SER A 187 -10.95 11.19 4.45
N ASP A 188 -11.76 10.26 3.93
CA ASP A 188 -12.68 9.39 4.66
C ASP A 188 -12.45 7.87 4.42
N THR A 189 -11.41 7.46 3.71
CA THR A 189 -11.07 6.06 3.52
C THR A 189 -10.15 5.56 4.62
N PHE A 190 -10.75 5.15 5.76
CA PHE A 190 -9.99 4.71 6.93
C PHE A 190 -9.52 3.27 6.80
N HIS A 191 -8.24 3.05 7.07
CA HIS A 191 -7.60 1.75 7.01
C HIS A 191 -6.40 1.68 7.96
N GLY A 192 -5.85 0.49 8.17
CA GLY A 192 -4.67 0.29 9.01
C GLY A 192 -4.44 -1.19 9.31
N HIS A 193 -3.46 -1.49 10.14
CA HIS A 193 -3.27 -2.81 10.76
C HIS A 193 -3.07 -2.62 12.28
N PRO A 194 -4.16 -2.37 13.00
CA PRO A 194 -4.10 -1.99 14.41
C PRO A 194 -3.65 -3.15 15.31
N ASN A 195 -3.86 -4.41 14.86
CA ASN A 195 -3.38 -5.58 15.55
C ASN A 195 -1.85 -5.69 15.38
N PRO A 196 -1.06 -5.67 16.47
CA PRO A 196 0.38 -5.75 16.37
C PRO A 196 0.84 -7.02 15.65
N TRP A 197 1.93 -6.89 14.88
CA TRP A 197 2.60 -8.04 14.31
C TRP A 197 3.15 -8.94 15.43
N ALA A 198 2.75 -10.20 15.46
CA ALA A 198 3.06 -11.14 16.54
C ALA A 198 3.90 -12.35 16.08
N ALA A 199 4.41 -12.33 14.86
CA ALA A 199 5.27 -13.40 14.40
C ALA A 199 6.57 -13.48 15.23
N PRO A 200 7.09 -14.70 15.49
CA PRO A 200 8.35 -14.87 16.17
C PRO A 200 9.52 -14.38 15.29
N GLU A 201 10.58 -13.89 15.91
CA GLU A 201 11.82 -13.61 15.17
C GLU A 201 12.35 -14.89 14.49
N PRO A 202 12.91 -14.79 13.29
CA PRO A 202 13.21 -13.58 12.52
C PRO A 202 12.14 -13.18 11.48
N VAL A 203 10.89 -13.57 11.65
CA VAL A 203 9.83 -13.35 10.68
C VAL A 203 9.36 -11.89 10.75
N LEU A 204 9.47 -11.18 9.63
CA LEU A 204 9.15 -9.75 9.51
C LEU A 204 7.95 -9.57 8.56
N ARG A 205 7.09 -8.59 8.83
CA ARG A 205 6.04 -8.20 7.89
C ARG A 205 6.63 -7.27 6.84
N GLN A 206 6.77 -7.80 5.63
CA GLN A 206 7.41 -7.14 4.49
C GLN A 206 6.34 -6.71 3.48
N SER A 207 6.41 -5.46 3.02
CA SER A 207 5.55 -4.98 1.93
C SER A 207 6.21 -3.88 1.11
N ILE A 208 5.78 -3.77 -0.16
CA ILE A 208 6.03 -2.61 -1.02
C ILE A 208 4.74 -1.79 -1.01
N ALA A 209 4.85 -0.48 -0.77
CA ALA A 209 3.74 0.46 -0.81
C ALA A 209 3.99 1.50 -1.90
N MET A 210 3.03 1.65 -2.84
CA MET A 210 3.10 2.63 -3.92
C MET A 210 1.84 3.47 -3.93
N TYR A 211 2.00 4.75 -4.25
CA TYR A 211 0.90 5.70 -4.27
C TYR A 211 0.78 6.36 -5.63
N TYR A 212 -0.47 6.62 -6.06
CA TYR A 212 -0.74 7.23 -7.35
C TYR A 212 -1.68 8.41 -7.19
N TYR A 213 -1.47 9.41 -8.02
CA TYR A 213 -2.03 10.74 -7.87
C TYR A 213 -2.75 11.19 -9.15
N THR A 214 -3.54 12.25 -9.06
CA THR A 214 -4.05 13.00 -10.22
C THR A 214 -4.01 14.49 -9.89
N THR A 215 -3.81 15.34 -10.90
CA THR A 215 -3.86 16.80 -10.73
C THR A 215 -5.27 17.31 -10.45
N THR A 216 -6.28 16.51 -10.78
CA THR A 216 -7.69 16.82 -10.55
C THR A 216 -8.40 15.65 -9.89
N ARG A 217 -9.54 15.91 -9.23
CA ARG A 217 -10.46 14.90 -8.72
C ARG A 217 -11.89 15.46 -8.70
N PRO A 218 -12.93 14.61 -8.56
CA PRO A 218 -14.30 15.07 -8.40
C PRO A 218 -14.45 16.13 -7.32
N ALA A 219 -15.21 17.19 -7.61
CA ALA A 219 -15.29 18.36 -6.72
C ALA A 219 -15.76 18.01 -5.30
N GLU A 220 -16.66 17.03 -5.17
CA GLU A 220 -17.18 16.51 -3.91
C GLU A 220 -16.15 15.74 -3.07
N GLU A 221 -15.04 15.34 -3.67
CA GLU A 221 -13.94 14.66 -3.00
C GLU A 221 -12.76 15.60 -2.66
N ILE A 222 -12.84 16.87 -3.05
CA ILE A 222 -11.77 17.84 -2.78
C ILE A 222 -11.87 18.30 -1.34
N HIS A 223 -10.81 18.09 -0.60
CA HIS A 223 -10.61 18.60 0.75
C HIS A 223 -9.33 19.41 0.81
N ALA A 224 -9.23 20.33 1.77
CA ALA A 224 -7.98 21.05 2.05
C ALA A 224 -6.83 20.02 2.28
N PRO A 225 -5.59 20.35 1.88
CA PRO A 225 -4.44 19.50 2.18
C PRO A 225 -4.34 19.17 3.68
N HIS A 226 -4.12 17.89 3.97
CA HIS A 226 -3.94 17.41 5.34
C HIS A 226 -2.94 16.26 5.40
N ASN A 227 -2.30 16.12 6.55
CA ASN A 227 -1.48 14.97 6.90
C ASN A 227 -2.34 13.75 7.24
N THR A 228 -1.71 12.61 7.51
CA THR A 228 -2.38 11.40 8.02
C THR A 228 -3.23 11.72 9.24
N ARG A 229 -4.49 11.28 9.23
CA ARG A 229 -5.49 11.50 10.29
C ARG A 229 -5.85 10.17 10.93
N TYR A 230 -5.48 9.99 12.19
CA TYR A 230 -5.79 8.78 12.94
C TYR A 230 -7.21 8.84 13.53
N LYS A 231 -7.94 7.71 13.48
CA LYS A 231 -9.26 7.58 14.09
C LYS A 231 -9.17 7.77 15.61
N GLY A 232 -10.09 8.56 16.16
CA GLY A 232 -10.12 8.87 17.59
C GLY A 232 -9.22 10.01 18.05
N TYR A 233 -8.48 10.64 17.12
CA TYR A 233 -7.69 11.84 17.39
C TYR A 233 -8.20 12.99 16.52
N HIS A 234 -8.73 14.01 17.18
CA HIS A 234 -9.05 15.29 16.58
C HIS A 234 -7.81 16.18 16.66
N PHE A 235 -7.30 16.61 15.52
CA PHE A 235 -6.25 17.59 15.40
C PHE A 235 -6.85 18.96 15.10
#